data_70c828a525360aa6fa48e9d6e09fe6a4
#
_entry.id   70c828a525360aa6fa48e9d6e09fe6a4
#
_cell.length_a   1.000
_cell.length_b   1.000
_cell.length_c   1.000
_cell.angle_alpha   90.00
_cell.angle_beta   90.00
_cell.angle_gamma   90.00
#
_symmetry.space_group_name_H-M   'P 1'
#
loop_
_entity.id
_entity.type
_entity.pdbx_description
1 polymer ?
#
loop_
_entity_poly.entity_id
_entity_poly.type
_entity_poly.pdbx_seq_one_letter_code
_entity_poly.pdbx_strand_id
1 'polypeptide(L)'
;MKIAIIGLGLIGGSMARRLRGFHNCTIAAYNRTAQTLVAARNDGAIDEGYTEPGDAMKDADLIIMCLYPQLNIDFVRENLSYIKPGALITDVSGIKSYIIEEMDKILPDNIDFIGGHPMAGREVGGYQSSTDTLFENSSYLLTPSKKNKPENVALLREMAKYLGCRCVMTTTPQEHDEIIAYTSQLMHVVAVALCDNPMIERSSSFSAGSLRDCTRVAVINAEMWSELFVENKDALSKRIREMQQSLEKIAVAVENSDREELEKIMHKATAQKIKWLME
;
A
#
# COMPACT_ATOMS: atom_id res chain seq x y z
N MET A 1 -3.72 2.71 -25.97
CA MET A 1 -2.74 2.82 -24.86
C MET A 1 -2.36 1.42 -24.42
N LYS A 2 -1.07 1.15 -24.18
CA LYS A 2 -0.60 -0.13 -23.58
C LYS A 2 -0.28 0.09 -22.11
N ILE A 3 -0.86 -0.73 -21.23
CA ILE A 3 -0.58 -0.76 -19.79
C ILE A 3 0.19 -2.05 -19.48
N ALA A 4 1.35 -1.93 -18.86
CA ALA A 4 2.10 -3.06 -18.32
C ALA A 4 1.89 -3.16 -16.80
N ILE A 5 1.43 -4.31 -16.31
CA ILE A 5 1.27 -4.58 -14.88
C ILE A 5 2.36 -5.57 -14.45
N ILE A 6 3.22 -5.13 -13.56
CA ILE A 6 4.37 -5.88 -13.08
C ILE A 6 4.05 -6.53 -11.74
N GLY A 7 3.73 -7.82 -11.77
CA GLY A 7 3.30 -8.60 -10.61
C GLY A 7 1.78 -8.75 -10.53
N LEU A 8 1.29 -9.97 -10.73
CA LEU A 8 -0.12 -10.34 -10.61
C LEU A 8 -0.40 -10.99 -9.25
N GLY A 9 -0.29 -10.20 -8.18
CA GLY A 9 -0.79 -10.55 -6.86
C GLY A 9 -2.24 -10.12 -6.65
N LEU A 10 -2.65 -9.89 -5.40
CA LEU A 10 -3.95 -9.33 -5.04
C LEU A 10 -4.18 -7.97 -5.74
N ILE A 11 -3.24 -7.03 -5.58
CA ILE A 11 -3.39 -5.66 -6.10
C ILE A 11 -3.27 -5.64 -7.62
N GLY A 12 -2.17 -6.18 -8.18
CA GLY A 12 -1.96 -6.15 -9.64
C GLY A 12 -3.00 -6.95 -10.41
N GLY A 13 -3.45 -8.09 -9.88
CA GLY A 13 -4.55 -8.86 -10.44
C GLY A 13 -5.87 -8.10 -10.43
N SER A 14 -6.17 -7.40 -9.34
CA SER A 14 -7.39 -6.57 -9.23
C SER A 14 -7.33 -5.37 -10.17
N MET A 15 -6.16 -4.72 -10.32
CA MET A 15 -5.96 -3.67 -11.32
C MET A 15 -6.17 -4.20 -12.73
N ALA A 16 -5.59 -5.36 -13.08
CA ALA A 16 -5.75 -5.98 -14.38
C ALA A 16 -7.23 -6.23 -14.72
N ARG A 17 -7.99 -6.81 -13.79
CA ARG A 17 -9.43 -7.05 -13.94
C ARG A 17 -10.21 -5.76 -14.16
N ARG A 18 -9.95 -4.74 -13.34
CA ARG A 18 -10.74 -3.51 -13.33
C ARG A 18 -10.38 -2.53 -14.45
N LEU A 19 -9.12 -2.51 -14.91
CA LEU A 19 -8.67 -1.61 -15.96
C LEU A 19 -9.10 -2.04 -17.39
N ARG A 20 -9.78 -3.16 -17.55
CA ARG A 20 -10.35 -3.56 -18.85
C ARG A 20 -11.23 -2.45 -19.42
N GLY A 21 -10.89 -1.99 -20.63
CA GLY A 21 -11.60 -0.91 -21.31
C GLY A 21 -11.16 0.52 -20.95
N PHE A 22 -10.33 0.71 -19.93
CA PHE A 22 -9.78 2.03 -19.61
C PHE A 22 -8.97 2.57 -20.81
N HIS A 23 -9.39 3.71 -21.37
CA HIS A 23 -8.79 4.32 -22.58
C HIS A 23 -8.58 3.32 -23.75
N ASN A 24 -9.44 2.32 -23.89
CA ASN A 24 -9.29 1.22 -24.86
C ASN A 24 -7.89 0.57 -24.78
N CYS A 25 -7.38 0.37 -23.56
CA CYS A 25 -6.03 -0.14 -23.37
C CYS A 25 -5.91 -1.63 -23.70
N THR A 26 -4.69 -2.00 -24.12
CA THR A 26 -4.19 -3.38 -24.08
C THR A 26 -3.45 -3.57 -22.76
N ILE A 27 -3.77 -4.64 -22.02
CA ILE A 27 -3.13 -4.96 -20.74
C ILE A 27 -2.12 -6.08 -20.96
N ALA A 28 -0.85 -5.75 -20.84
CA ALA A 28 0.26 -6.69 -20.75
C ALA A 28 0.62 -6.91 -19.28
N ALA A 29 0.98 -8.12 -18.89
CA ALA A 29 1.39 -8.39 -17.53
C ALA A 29 2.68 -9.22 -17.47
N TYR A 30 3.53 -8.90 -16.51
CA TYR A 30 4.64 -9.73 -16.09
C TYR A 30 4.30 -10.45 -14.81
N ASN A 31 4.59 -11.74 -14.75
CA ASN A 31 4.58 -12.50 -13.51
C ASN A 31 5.58 -13.67 -13.60
N ARG A 32 6.40 -13.89 -12.57
CA ARG A 32 7.38 -14.99 -12.55
C ARG A 32 6.75 -16.39 -12.69
N THR A 33 5.46 -16.52 -12.30
CA THR A 33 4.74 -17.80 -12.31
C THR A 33 3.84 -17.85 -13.54
N ALA A 34 4.19 -18.67 -14.52
CA ALA A 34 3.44 -18.81 -15.79
C ALA A 34 1.97 -19.21 -15.58
N GLN A 35 1.68 -20.06 -14.58
CA GLN A 35 0.31 -20.48 -14.26
C GLN A 35 -0.59 -19.30 -13.88
N THR A 36 -0.05 -18.29 -13.20
CA THR A 36 -0.78 -17.06 -12.88
C THR A 36 -1.16 -16.29 -14.14
N LEU A 37 -0.25 -16.21 -15.11
CA LEU A 37 -0.51 -15.54 -16.40
C LEU A 37 -1.60 -16.28 -17.20
N VAL A 38 -1.55 -17.61 -17.22
CA VAL A 38 -2.57 -18.44 -17.87
C VAL A 38 -3.94 -18.20 -17.22
N ALA A 39 -4.01 -18.21 -15.89
CA ALA A 39 -5.26 -17.94 -15.17
C ALA A 39 -5.79 -16.54 -15.47
N ALA A 40 -4.96 -15.50 -15.42
CA ALA A 40 -5.33 -14.13 -15.69
C ALA A 40 -5.82 -13.93 -17.13
N ARG A 41 -5.24 -14.65 -18.09
CA ARG A 41 -5.65 -14.60 -19.49
C ARG A 41 -6.99 -15.32 -19.70
N ASN A 42 -7.18 -16.47 -19.09
CA ASN A 42 -8.46 -17.21 -19.15
C ASN A 42 -9.61 -16.43 -18.52
N ASP A 43 -9.34 -15.69 -17.46
CA ASP A 43 -10.30 -14.79 -16.82
C ASP A 43 -10.57 -13.51 -17.62
N GLY A 44 -9.85 -13.30 -18.73
CA GLY A 44 -9.95 -12.08 -19.54
C GLY A 44 -9.40 -10.84 -18.84
N ALA A 45 -8.61 -10.99 -17.76
CA ALA A 45 -8.03 -9.87 -17.03
C ALA A 45 -6.86 -9.20 -17.77
N ILE A 46 -6.11 -9.96 -18.58
CA ILE A 46 -4.99 -9.48 -19.39
C ILE A 46 -5.11 -9.94 -20.84
N ASP A 47 -4.56 -9.15 -21.75
CA ASP A 47 -4.46 -9.50 -23.17
C ASP A 47 -3.18 -10.28 -23.47
N GLU A 48 -2.07 -9.90 -22.80
CA GLU A 48 -0.74 -10.46 -23.01
C GLU A 48 -0.11 -10.80 -21.66
N GLY A 49 0.53 -11.98 -21.57
CA GLY A 49 1.20 -12.44 -20.35
C GLY A 49 2.61 -12.90 -20.64
N TYR A 50 3.57 -12.43 -19.84
CA TYR A 50 5.01 -12.65 -20.05
C TYR A 50 5.72 -13.08 -18.77
N THR A 51 6.62 -14.05 -18.89
CA THR A 51 7.57 -14.42 -17.83
C THR A 51 8.89 -13.65 -17.95
N GLU A 52 9.12 -13.00 -19.10
CA GLU A 52 10.26 -12.15 -19.34
C GLU A 52 9.86 -10.67 -19.16
N PRO A 53 10.56 -9.93 -18.27
CA PRO A 53 10.19 -8.55 -17.93
C PRO A 53 10.11 -7.61 -19.11
N GLY A 54 11.10 -7.66 -20.00
CA GLY A 54 11.24 -6.76 -21.14
C GLY A 54 10.06 -6.82 -22.09
N ASP A 55 9.51 -8.01 -22.33
CA ASP A 55 8.40 -8.20 -23.26
C ASP A 55 7.10 -7.55 -22.73
N ALA A 56 6.87 -7.58 -21.43
CA ALA A 56 5.73 -6.93 -20.82
C ALA A 56 5.79 -5.40 -20.94
N MET A 57 6.99 -4.82 -20.71
CA MET A 57 7.19 -3.37 -20.67
C MET A 57 7.37 -2.74 -22.06
N LYS A 58 7.72 -3.55 -23.06
CA LYS A 58 7.94 -3.06 -24.42
C LYS A 58 6.73 -2.27 -24.93
N ASP A 59 6.98 -1.05 -25.39
CA ASP A 59 5.98 -0.12 -25.92
C ASP A 59 4.87 0.28 -24.93
N ALA A 60 5.02 -0.01 -23.63
CA ALA A 60 4.06 0.40 -22.63
C ALA A 60 4.02 1.92 -22.44
N ASP A 61 2.82 2.50 -22.39
CA ASP A 61 2.57 3.91 -22.10
C ASP A 61 2.53 4.14 -20.59
N LEU A 62 1.95 3.20 -19.86
CA LEU A 62 1.84 3.18 -18.40
C LEU A 62 2.37 1.85 -17.87
N ILE A 63 3.27 1.91 -16.88
CA ILE A 63 3.82 0.75 -16.19
C ILE A 63 3.39 0.85 -14.72
N ILE A 64 2.68 -0.17 -14.22
CA ILE A 64 2.20 -0.23 -12.84
C ILE A 64 3.00 -1.31 -12.09
N MET A 65 3.83 -0.86 -11.15
CA MET A 65 4.68 -1.72 -10.35
C MET A 65 3.90 -2.26 -9.15
N CYS A 66 3.68 -3.58 -9.11
CA CYS A 66 2.89 -4.27 -8.08
C CYS A 66 3.71 -5.33 -7.32
N LEU A 67 5.01 -5.13 -7.20
CA LEU A 67 5.93 -5.95 -6.40
C LEU A 67 6.18 -5.29 -5.03
N TYR A 68 7.02 -5.90 -4.20
CA TYR A 68 7.49 -5.27 -2.96
C TYR A 68 8.40 -4.08 -3.27
N PRO A 69 8.55 -3.11 -2.34
CA PRO A 69 9.24 -1.86 -2.63
C PRO A 69 10.63 -2.03 -3.24
N GLN A 70 11.52 -2.80 -2.62
CA GLN A 70 12.86 -3.04 -3.13
C GLN A 70 12.85 -3.79 -4.47
N LEU A 71 11.96 -4.76 -4.62
CA LEU A 71 11.82 -5.50 -5.87
C LEU A 71 11.32 -4.61 -7.02
N ASN A 72 10.48 -3.60 -6.75
CA ASN A 72 10.08 -2.61 -7.75
C ASN A 72 11.29 -1.82 -8.25
N ILE A 73 12.15 -1.37 -7.34
CA ILE A 73 13.35 -0.58 -7.64
C ILE A 73 14.32 -1.41 -8.48
N ASP A 74 14.65 -2.61 -8.03
CA ASP A 74 15.59 -3.50 -8.71
C ASP A 74 15.06 -3.92 -10.08
N PHE A 75 13.77 -4.22 -10.17
CA PHE A 75 13.12 -4.57 -11.44
C PHE A 75 13.23 -3.43 -12.47
N VAL A 76 12.96 -2.20 -12.07
CA VAL A 76 13.10 -1.03 -12.98
C VAL A 76 14.55 -0.83 -13.35
N ARG A 77 15.50 -0.92 -12.41
CA ARG A 77 16.95 -0.75 -12.65
C ARG A 77 17.47 -1.78 -13.67
N GLU A 78 17.10 -3.04 -13.51
CA GLU A 78 17.56 -4.13 -14.37
C GLU A 78 16.94 -4.09 -15.78
N ASN A 79 15.75 -3.50 -15.89
CA ASN A 79 14.98 -3.54 -17.13
C ASN A 79 14.77 -2.15 -17.78
N LEU A 80 15.52 -1.14 -17.36
CA LEU A 80 15.39 0.24 -17.84
C LEU A 80 15.46 0.37 -19.36
N SER A 81 16.28 -0.44 -20.02
CA SER A 81 16.47 -0.41 -21.47
C SER A 81 15.22 -0.82 -22.28
N TYR A 82 14.24 -1.49 -21.64
CA TYR A 82 12.99 -1.87 -22.28
C TYR A 82 11.89 -0.80 -22.12
N ILE A 83 12.12 0.20 -21.29
CA ILE A 83 11.15 1.26 -21.02
C ILE A 83 11.31 2.34 -22.08
N LYS A 84 10.25 2.61 -22.83
CA LYS A 84 10.31 3.61 -23.90
C LYS A 84 10.39 5.04 -23.35
N PRO A 85 11.04 5.96 -24.06
CA PRO A 85 10.97 7.39 -23.73
C PRO A 85 9.54 7.89 -23.67
N GLY A 86 9.23 8.68 -22.65
CA GLY A 86 7.88 9.22 -22.42
C GLY A 86 6.92 8.30 -21.67
N ALA A 87 7.34 7.09 -21.32
CA ALA A 87 6.52 6.21 -20.47
C ALA A 87 6.29 6.82 -19.08
N LEU A 88 5.13 6.54 -18.53
CA LEU A 88 4.78 6.82 -17.14
C LEU A 88 4.91 5.53 -16.31
N ILE A 89 5.64 5.61 -15.20
CA ILE A 89 5.71 4.54 -14.20
C ILE A 89 4.97 4.99 -12.94
N THR A 90 4.21 4.12 -12.35
CA THR A 90 3.62 4.28 -11.02
C THR A 90 3.76 2.99 -10.22
N ASP A 91 3.65 3.07 -8.91
CA ASP A 91 3.65 1.92 -8.02
C ASP A 91 2.39 1.84 -7.17
N VAL A 92 2.29 0.80 -6.33
CA VAL A 92 1.18 0.59 -5.39
C VAL A 92 1.68 0.35 -3.96
N SER A 93 2.93 0.64 -3.68
CA SER A 93 3.58 0.31 -2.41
C SER A 93 3.04 1.14 -1.25
N GLY A 94 3.15 0.59 -0.04
CA GLY A 94 2.72 1.24 1.20
C GLY A 94 3.66 2.32 1.75
N ILE A 95 4.76 2.63 1.05
CA ILE A 95 5.74 3.68 1.38
C ILE A 95 6.06 4.48 0.13
N LYS A 96 6.43 5.76 0.29
CA LYS A 96 6.67 6.65 -0.85
C LYS A 96 8.04 7.31 -0.88
N SER A 97 8.53 7.81 0.26
CA SER A 97 9.79 8.56 0.28
C SER A 97 10.95 7.75 -0.26
N TYR A 98 11.13 6.53 0.24
CA TYR A 98 12.19 5.63 -0.20
C TYR A 98 12.11 5.29 -1.68
N ILE A 99 10.94 4.87 -2.16
CA ILE A 99 10.76 4.46 -3.56
C ILE A 99 11.02 5.63 -4.51
N ILE A 100 10.49 6.81 -4.21
CA ILE A 100 10.65 7.99 -5.07
C ILE A 100 12.12 8.41 -5.12
N GLU A 101 12.81 8.41 -3.97
CA GLU A 101 14.23 8.74 -3.91
C GLU A 101 15.08 7.78 -4.75
N GLU A 102 14.81 6.47 -4.69
CA GLU A 102 15.54 5.47 -5.48
C GLU A 102 15.19 5.55 -6.97
N MET A 103 13.91 5.76 -7.32
CA MET A 103 13.49 5.93 -8.72
C MET A 103 14.11 7.20 -9.34
N ASP A 104 14.21 8.29 -8.59
CA ASP A 104 14.87 9.53 -9.03
C ASP A 104 16.37 9.34 -9.35
N LYS A 105 17.03 8.34 -8.72
CA LYS A 105 18.45 8.02 -8.99
C LYS A 105 18.67 7.19 -10.26
N ILE A 106 17.66 6.43 -10.68
CA ILE A 106 17.80 5.45 -11.78
C ILE A 106 17.08 5.86 -13.06
N LEU A 107 16.04 6.68 -12.97
CA LEU A 107 15.24 7.06 -14.13
C LEU A 107 15.84 8.27 -14.86
N PRO A 108 15.93 8.23 -16.18
CA PRO A 108 16.29 9.40 -16.98
C PRO A 108 15.13 10.41 -17.05
N ASP A 109 15.43 11.68 -17.35
CA ASP A 109 14.46 12.79 -17.37
C ASP A 109 13.27 12.59 -18.32
N ASN A 110 13.38 11.70 -19.28
CA ASN A 110 12.33 11.41 -20.26
C ASN A 110 11.39 10.27 -19.87
N ILE A 111 11.54 9.69 -18.69
CA ILE A 111 10.62 8.71 -18.08
C ILE A 111 10.08 9.33 -16.80
N ASP A 112 8.75 9.37 -16.66
CA ASP A 112 8.10 9.96 -15.51
C ASP A 112 7.76 8.90 -14.47
N PHE A 113 8.00 9.18 -13.19
CA PHE A 113 7.57 8.33 -12.07
C PHE A 113 6.69 9.12 -11.11
N ILE A 114 5.51 8.60 -10.81
CA ILE A 114 4.59 9.17 -9.82
C ILE A 114 4.20 8.08 -8.84
N GLY A 115 4.54 8.25 -7.58
CA GLY A 115 4.16 7.31 -6.54
C GLY A 115 2.66 7.24 -6.35
N GLY A 116 2.15 6.01 -6.27
CA GLY A 116 0.75 5.70 -6.03
C GLY A 116 0.58 4.77 -4.83
N HIS A 117 -0.54 4.89 -4.12
CA HIS A 117 -0.89 3.97 -3.05
C HIS A 117 -2.41 3.84 -2.95
N PRO A 118 -3.02 2.76 -3.46
CA PRO A 118 -4.41 2.45 -3.21
C PRO A 118 -4.59 2.02 -1.75
N MET A 119 -5.45 2.74 -1.00
CA MET A 119 -5.79 2.39 0.38
C MET A 119 -6.78 1.23 0.41
N ALA A 120 -6.39 0.13 -0.21
CA ALA A 120 -7.17 -1.08 -0.36
C ALA A 120 -6.26 -2.30 -0.25
N GLY A 121 -6.69 -3.30 0.49
CA GLY A 121 -5.96 -4.54 0.69
C GLY A 121 -6.80 -5.54 1.48
N ARG A 122 -6.30 -6.76 1.56
CA ARG A 122 -6.89 -7.85 2.34
C ARG A 122 -5.74 -8.66 2.93
N GLU A 123 -6.00 -9.37 4.01
CA GLU A 123 -5.02 -10.23 4.68
C GLU A 123 -4.73 -11.54 3.90
N VAL A 124 -5.08 -11.58 2.63
CA VAL A 124 -4.84 -12.68 1.71
C VAL A 124 -4.06 -12.21 0.49
N GLY A 125 -3.19 -13.04 -0.03
CA GLY A 125 -2.35 -12.73 -1.19
C GLY A 125 -2.69 -13.57 -2.43
N GLY A 126 -1.95 -13.29 -3.49
CA GLY A 126 -2.02 -14.04 -4.74
C GLY A 126 -3.13 -13.59 -5.70
N TYR A 127 -2.98 -13.99 -6.96
CA TYR A 127 -3.92 -13.65 -8.02
C TYR A 127 -5.35 -14.17 -7.76
N GLN A 128 -5.46 -15.36 -7.17
CA GLN A 128 -6.77 -16.00 -6.89
C GLN A 128 -7.64 -15.20 -5.92
N SER A 129 -7.02 -14.33 -5.12
CA SER A 129 -7.73 -13.43 -4.20
C SER A 129 -8.12 -12.09 -4.83
N SER A 130 -7.70 -11.83 -6.08
CA SER A 130 -7.97 -10.57 -6.78
C SER A 130 -9.42 -10.47 -7.23
N THR A 131 -9.97 -9.26 -7.16
CA THR A 131 -11.33 -8.94 -7.61
C THR A 131 -11.33 -7.60 -8.36
N ASP A 132 -12.31 -7.37 -9.21
CA ASP A 132 -12.51 -6.10 -9.90
C ASP A 132 -13.08 -5.00 -8.99
N THR A 133 -13.58 -5.37 -7.82
CA THR A 133 -14.20 -4.47 -6.83
C THR A 133 -13.28 -4.09 -5.66
N LEU A 134 -12.02 -4.57 -5.64
CA LEU A 134 -11.10 -4.36 -4.51
C LEU A 134 -10.93 -2.89 -4.12
N PHE A 135 -10.95 -1.99 -5.10
CA PHE A 135 -10.69 -0.56 -4.91
C PHE A 135 -11.94 0.28 -4.69
N GLU A 136 -13.13 -0.31 -4.79
CA GLU A 136 -14.39 0.41 -4.61
C GLU A 136 -14.48 1.06 -3.24
N ASN A 137 -14.87 2.33 -3.24
CA ASN A 137 -14.99 3.16 -2.04
C ASN A 137 -13.69 3.42 -1.26
N SER A 138 -12.53 2.95 -1.74
CA SER A 138 -11.23 3.25 -1.15
C SER A 138 -10.74 4.65 -1.49
N SER A 139 -9.69 5.10 -0.82
CA SER A 139 -8.90 6.27 -1.24
C SER A 139 -7.72 5.82 -2.09
N TYR A 140 -7.29 6.69 -3.01
CA TYR A 140 -6.04 6.50 -3.75
C TYR A 140 -5.13 7.71 -3.49
N LEU A 141 -3.92 7.46 -2.98
CA LEU A 141 -2.96 8.50 -2.69
C LEU A 141 -1.97 8.61 -3.85
N LEU A 142 -1.73 9.84 -4.30
CA LEU A 142 -0.71 10.17 -5.31
C LEU A 142 0.31 11.11 -4.69
N THR A 143 1.57 10.87 -4.99
CA THR A 143 2.69 11.69 -4.50
C THR A 143 3.49 12.28 -5.68
N PRO A 144 2.88 13.19 -6.48
CA PRO A 144 3.58 13.82 -7.57
C PRO A 144 4.58 14.85 -7.04
N SER A 145 5.68 15.01 -7.77
CA SER A 145 6.68 16.06 -7.59
C SER A 145 6.50 17.19 -8.62
N LYS A 146 7.24 18.28 -8.48
CA LYS A 146 7.25 19.36 -9.46
C LYS A 146 7.85 18.97 -10.81
N LYS A 147 8.57 17.87 -10.89
CA LYS A 147 9.16 17.34 -12.14
C LYS A 147 8.11 16.61 -12.99
N ASN A 148 7.03 16.13 -12.36
CA ASN A 148 6.06 15.30 -13.06
C ASN A 148 5.19 16.12 -14.00
N LYS A 149 4.88 15.54 -15.16
CA LYS A 149 4.02 16.16 -16.16
C LYS A 149 2.57 16.21 -15.66
N PRO A 150 1.90 17.38 -15.76
CA PRO A 150 0.51 17.51 -15.31
C PRO A 150 -0.45 16.51 -15.96
N GLU A 151 -0.23 16.17 -17.23
CA GLU A 151 -1.02 15.18 -17.97
C GLU A 151 -0.89 13.76 -17.37
N ASN A 152 0.28 13.39 -16.85
CA ASN A 152 0.52 12.11 -16.22
C ASN A 152 -0.16 12.03 -14.84
N VAL A 153 -0.15 13.12 -14.09
CA VAL A 153 -0.91 13.22 -12.83
C VAL A 153 -2.41 13.10 -13.10
N ALA A 154 -2.90 13.76 -14.17
CA ALA A 154 -4.31 13.67 -14.57
C ALA A 154 -4.69 12.24 -14.97
N LEU A 155 -3.85 11.55 -15.76
CA LEU A 155 -4.07 10.16 -16.16
C LEU A 155 -4.19 9.22 -14.95
N LEU A 156 -3.31 9.35 -13.95
CA LEU A 156 -3.39 8.52 -12.74
C LEU A 156 -4.62 8.85 -11.89
N ARG A 157 -5.07 10.11 -11.86
CA ARG A 157 -6.36 10.46 -11.22
C ARG A 157 -7.55 9.83 -11.91
N GLU A 158 -7.56 9.82 -13.24
CA GLU A 158 -8.61 9.17 -14.03
C GLU A 158 -8.56 7.65 -13.81
N MET A 159 -7.37 7.05 -13.82
CA MET A 159 -7.19 5.62 -13.51
C MET A 159 -7.75 5.28 -12.14
N ALA A 160 -7.40 6.02 -11.10
CA ALA A 160 -7.88 5.76 -9.74
C ALA A 160 -9.42 5.86 -9.63
N LYS A 161 -10.03 6.83 -10.31
CA LYS A 161 -11.50 6.94 -10.40
C LYS A 161 -12.11 5.75 -11.14
N TYR A 162 -11.49 5.33 -12.25
CA TYR A 162 -11.93 4.18 -13.03
C TYR A 162 -11.83 2.88 -12.23
N LEU A 163 -10.83 2.74 -11.37
CA LEU A 163 -10.71 1.65 -10.40
C LEU A 163 -11.86 1.61 -9.39
N GLY A 164 -12.64 2.69 -9.24
CA GLY A 164 -13.76 2.78 -8.30
C GLY A 164 -13.39 3.48 -6.98
N CYS A 165 -12.21 4.09 -6.89
CA CYS A 165 -11.82 4.83 -5.70
C CYS A 165 -12.72 6.05 -5.49
N ARG A 166 -13.23 6.20 -4.26
CA ARG A 166 -14.10 7.32 -3.88
C ARG A 166 -13.34 8.65 -3.80
N CYS A 167 -12.11 8.60 -3.36
CA CYS A 167 -11.27 9.78 -3.14
C CYS A 167 -9.89 9.59 -3.77
N VAL A 168 -9.40 10.61 -4.48
CA VAL A 168 -8.03 10.65 -5.00
C VAL A 168 -7.33 11.87 -4.41
N MET A 169 -6.46 11.62 -3.44
CA MET A 169 -5.71 12.66 -2.74
C MET A 169 -4.31 12.82 -3.31
N THR A 170 -3.78 14.04 -3.20
CA THR A 170 -2.39 14.33 -3.52
C THR A 170 -1.71 14.80 -2.24
N THR A 171 -0.54 14.23 -1.95
CA THR A 171 0.26 14.57 -0.77
C THR A 171 1.75 14.53 -1.12
N THR A 172 2.61 14.97 -0.22
CA THR A 172 4.05 14.78 -0.35
C THR A 172 4.45 13.38 0.09
N PRO A 173 5.57 12.82 -0.39
CA PRO A 173 6.06 11.52 0.06
C PRO A 173 6.25 11.45 1.58
N GLN A 174 6.79 12.50 2.18
CA GLN A 174 7.05 12.59 3.62
C GLN A 174 5.75 12.59 4.44
N GLU A 175 4.79 13.43 4.05
CA GLU A 175 3.47 13.48 4.71
C GLU A 175 2.73 12.15 4.57
N HIS A 176 2.80 11.51 3.38
CA HIS A 176 2.27 10.18 3.15
C HIS A 176 2.84 9.20 4.19
N ASP A 177 4.16 9.10 4.28
CA ASP A 177 4.83 8.12 5.12
C ASP A 177 4.59 8.37 6.62
N GLU A 178 4.52 9.64 7.06
CA GLU A 178 4.14 10.00 8.43
C GLU A 178 2.70 9.58 8.78
N ILE A 179 1.76 9.78 7.88
CA ILE A 179 0.35 9.41 8.11
C ILE A 179 0.19 7.89 8.06
N ILE A 180 0.83 7.21 7.11
CA ILE A 180 0.80 5.74 7.00
C ILE A 180 1.48 5.07 8.19
N ALA A 181 2.55 5.64 8.72
CA ALA A 181 3.17 5.16 9.97
C ALA A 181 2.16 5.10 11.11
N TYR A 182 1.26 6.08 11.22
CA TYR A 182 0.24 6.13 12.27
C TYR A 182 -0.99 5.29 11.93
N THR A 183 -1.55 5.45 10.73
CA THR A 183 -2.87 4.88 10.39
C THR A 183 -2.82 3.41 10.00
N SER A 184 -1.65 2.91 9.59
CA SER A 184 -1.46 1.54 9.11
C SER A 184 -0.34 0.82 9.87
N GLN A 185 0.90 1.27 9.75
CA GLN A 185 2.04 0.50 10.26
C GLN A 185 2.01 0.33 11.78
N LEU A 186 1.69 1.38 12.55
CA LEU A 186 1.55 1.30 14.00
C LEU A 186 0.45 0.31 14.41
N MET A 187 -0.64 0.22 13.64
CA MET A 187 -1.73 -0.74 13.92
C MET A 187 -1.23 -2.18 13.79
N HIS A 188 -0.41 -2.47 12.79
CA HIS A 188 0.22 -3.78 12.64
C HIS A 188 1.23 -4.07 13.76
N VAL A 189 2.05 -3.08 14.14
CA VAL A 189 2.96 -3.22 15.29
C VAL A 189 2.19 -3.55 16.57
N VAL A 190 1.10 -2.85 16.86
CA VAL A 190 0.25 -3.10 18.04
C VAL A 190 -0.36 -4.49 18.00
N ALA A 191 -0.90 -4.89 16.85
CA ALA A 191 -1.50 -6.22 16.69
C ALA A 191 -0.47 -7.34 16.90
N VAL A 192 0.73 -7.21 16.33
CA VAL A 192 1.83 -8.17 16.52
C VAL A 192 2.27 -8.21 17.99
N ALA A 193 2.47 -7.05 18.63
CA ALA A 193 2.88 -6.97 20.01
C ALA A 193 1.84 -7.59 20.98
N LEU A 194 0.55 -7.45 20.70
CA LEU A 194 -0.51 -8.12 21.48
C LEU A 194 -0.45 -9.64 21.31
N CYS A 195 -0.16 -10.13 20.11
CA CYS A 195 -0.07 -11.56 19.84
C CYS A 195 1.25 -12.20 20.31
N ASP A 196 2.32 -11.42 20.48
CA ASP A 196 3.61 -11.90 21.02
C ASP A 196 3.57 -12.16 22.54
N ASN A 197 2.45 -11.87 23.18
CA ASN A 197 2.27 -12.12 24.61
C ASN A 197 1.79 -13.56 24.86
N PRO A 198 2.41 -14.33 25.81
CA PRO A 198 1.99 -15.69 26.14
C PRO A 198 0.52 -15.84 26.57
N MET A 199 -0.10 -14.78 27.04
CA MET A 199 -1.53 -14.78 27.38
C MET A 199 -2.44 -15.04 26.21
N ILE A 200 -1.98 -14.84 24.95
CA ILE A 200 -2.79 -15.09 23.75
C ILE A 200 -3.26 -16.53 23.67
N GLU A 201 -2.41 -17.51 24.03
CA GLU A 201 -2.73 -18.94 24.01
C GLU A 201 -3.87 -19.29 24.98
N ARG A 202 -3.96 -18.57 26.11
CA ARG A 202 -4.96 -18.81 27.18
C ARG A 202 -6.23 -17.99 26.98
N SER A 203 -6.22 -17.06 26.04
CA SER A 203 -7.31 -16.07 25.88
C SER A 203 -8.48 -16.55 25.05
N SER A 204 -8.37 -17.66 24.31
CA SER A 204 -9.35 -18.08 23.29
C SER A 204 -10.79 -18.20 23.83
N SER A 205 -10.97 -18.78 25.02
CA SER A 205 -12.30 -18.94 25.66
C SER A 205 -12.75 -17.72 26.46
N PHE A 206 -11.88 -16.73 26.65
CA PHE A 206 -12.15 -15.50 27.41
C PHE A 206 -12.28 -14.27 26.52
N SER A 207 -11.94 -14.39 25.23
CA SER A 207 -11.91 -13.26 24.30
C SER A 207 -13.28 -13.02 23.67
N ALA A 208 -13.66 -11.75 23.58
CA ALA A 208 -14.77 -11.24 22.79
C ALA A 208 -14.27 -10.47 21.55
N GLY A 209 -15.12 -9.65 20.94
CA GLY A 209 -14.80 -8.90 19.73
C GLY A 209 -13.57 -8.00 19.86
N SER A 210 -13.37 -7.35 21.00
CA SER A 210 -12.30 -6.35 21.19
C SER A 210 -10.91 -6.89 20.90
N LEU A 211 -10.54 -8.06 21.45
CA LEU A 211 -9.24 -8.66 21.17
C LEU A 211 -9.10 -9.04 19.70
N ARG A 212 -10.15 -9.64 19.12
CA ARG A 212 -10.18 -10.02 17.70
C ARG A 212 -9.98 -8.82 16.79
N ASP A 213 -10.67 -7.71 17.07
CA ASP A 213 -10.57 -6.49 16.27
C ASP A 213 -9.18 -5.87 16.35
N CYS A 214 -8.58 -5.82 17.57
CA CYS A 214 -7.23 -5.30 17.77
C CYS A 214 -6.12 -6.18 17.19
N THR A 215 -6.37 -7.50 17.03
CA THR A 215 -5.36 -8.45 16.52
C THR A 215 -5.65 -8.93 15.10
N ARG A 216 -6.69 -8.43 14.44
CA ARG A 216 -7.13 -8.87 13.11
C ARG A 216 -6.00 -8.89 12.08
N VAL A 217 -5.12 -7.90 12.13
CA VAL A 217 -4.00 -7.74 11.19
C VAL A 217 -2.68 -8.36 11.68
N ALA A 218 -2.70 -9.18 12.72
CA ALA A 218 -1.49 -9.83 13.26
C ALA A 218 -1.03 -11.04 12.43
N VAL A 219 -1.92 -11.64 11.61
CA VAL A 219 -1.52 -12.66 10.62
C VAL A 219 -0.91 -11.91 9.43
N ILE A 220 0.40 -11.74 9.48
CA ILE A 220 1.14 -10.78 8.68
C ILE A 220 2.13 -11.50 7.75
N ASN A 221 2.32 -10.98 6.53
CA ASN A 221 3.44 -11.37 5.70
C ASN A 221 4.73 -10.72 6.25
N ALA A 222 5.51 -11.50 6.98
CA ALA A 222 6.67 -10.99 7.71
C ALA A 222 7.75 -10.38 6.79
N GLU A 223 7.97 -10.96 5.60
CA GLU A 223 8.94 -10.45 4.63
C GLU A 223 8.55 -9.05 4.14
N MET A 224 7.33 -8.89 3.67
CA MET A 224 6.83 -7.60 3.18
C MET A 224 6.78 -6.54 4.29
N TRP A 225 6.25 -6.89 5.47
CA TRP A 225 6.06 -5.91 6.53
C TRP A 225 7.35 -5.49 7.21
N SER A 226 8.34 -6.39 7.32
CA SER A 226 9.67 -6.00 7.82
C SER A 226 10.35 -4.99 6.90
N GLU A 227 10.24 -5.16 5.58
CA GLU A 227 10.71 -4.18 4.58
C GLU A 227 10.00 -2.84 4.77
N LEU A 228 8.66 -2.82 4.78
CA LEU A 228 7.88 -1.59 4.96
C LEU A 228 8.19 -0.86 6.28
N PHE A 229 8.46 -1.59 7.37
CA PHE A 229 8.81 -1.00 8.65
C PHE A 229 10.21 -0.39 8.65
N VAL A 230 11.18 -1.08 8.03
CA VAL A 230 12.58 -0.61 7.97
C VAL A 230 12.70 0.61 7.06
N GLU A 231 12.02 0.59 5.91
CA GLU A 231 12.09 1.68 4.95
C GLU A 231 11.32 2.94 5.41
N ASN A 232 10.42 2.81 6.38
CA ASN A 232 9.75 3.95 7.05
C ASN A 232 10.17 4.09 8.52
N LYS A 233 11.39 3.68 8.86
CA LYS A 233 11.87 3.56 10.25
C LYS A 233 11.72 4.83 11.09
N ASP A 234 12.02 5.99 10.51
CA ASP A 234 12.03 7.26 11.26
C ASP A 234 10.62 7.68 11.68
N ALA A 235 9.66 7.63 10.74
CA ALA A 235 8.26 7.92 11.04
C ALA A 235 7.65 6.86 11.97
N LEU A 236 7.87 5.57 11.66
CA LEU A 236 7.27 4.48 12.45
C LEU A 236 7.84 4.43 13.87
N SER A 237 9.16 4.52 14.06
CA SER A 237 9.77 4.49 15.39
C SER A 237 9.29 5.65 16.26
N LYS A 238 9.10 6.84 15.69
CA LYS A 238 8.49 7.98 16.36
C LYS A 238 7.09 7.64 16.88
N ARG A 239 6.22 7.05 16.03
CA ARG A 239 4.85 6.68 16.41
C ARG A 239 4.83 5.59 17.49
N ILE A 240 5.73 4.62 17.41
CA ILE A 240 5.89 3.59 18.44
C ILE A 240 6.27 4.23 19.79
N ARG A 241 7.23 5.17 19.81
CA ARG A 241 7.63 5.87 21.04
C ARG A 241 6.51 6.71 21.63
N GLU A 242 5.76 7.43 20.81
CA GLU A 242 4.57 8.19 21.24
C GLU A 242 3.50 7.26 21.87
N MET A 243 3.27 6.09 21.28
CA MET A 243 2.36 5.09 21.82
C MET A 243 2.86 4.54 23.15
N GLN A 244 4.16 4.21 23.27
CA GLN A 244 4.77 3.76 24.52
C GLN A 244 4.59 4.80 25.63
N GLN A 245 4.80 6.09 25.35
CA GLN A 245 4.58 7.16 26.33
C GLN A 245 3.11 7.27 26.77
N SER A 246 2.18 7.03 25.84
CA SER A 246 0.74 7.04 26.15
C SER A 246 0.34 5.84 27.03
N LEU A 247 0.89 4.66 26.73
CA LEU A 247 0.69 3.46 27.55
C LEU A 247 1.29 3.62 28.96
N GLU A 248 2.48 4.20 29.06
CA GLU A 248 3.13 4.47 30.35
C GLU A 248 2.30 5.39 31.25
N LYS A 249 1.71 6.47 30.70
CA LYS A 249 0.83 7.35 31.47
C LYS A 249 -0.38 6.60 32.03
N ILE A 250 -0.98 5.70 31.24
CA ILE A 250 -2.09 4.88 31.69
C ILE A 250 -1.63 3.89 32.77
N ALA A 251 -0.47 3.23 32.56
CA ALA A 251 0.07 2.26 33.50
C ALA A 251 0.34 2.91 34.88
N VAL A 252 1.01 4.06 34.91
CA VAL A 252 1.28 4.82 36.15
C VAL A 252 -0.02 5.23 36.86
N ALA A 253 -1.03 5.69 36.14
CA ALA A 253 -2.31 6.06 36.73
C ALA A 253 -3.06 4.82 37.31
N VAL A 254 -2.96 3.66 36.64
CA VAL A 254 -3.50 2.39 37.17
C VAL A 254 -2.78 1.94 38.42
N GLU A 255 -1.45 1.94 38.43
CA GLU A 255 -0.62 1.54 39.57
C GLU A 255 -0.88 2.40 40.81
N ASN A 256 -1.09 3.70 40.62
CA ASN A 256 -1.40 4.63 41.70
C ASN A 256 -2.90 4.68 42.05
N SER A 257 -3.75 3.89 41.40
CA SER A 257 -5.20 3.91 41.56
C SER A 257 -5.82 5.31 41.33
N ASP A 258 -5.17 6.12 40.47
CA ASP A 258 -5.57 7.49 40.14
C ASP A 258 -6.71 7.51 39.13
N ARG A 259 -7.93 7.37 39.66
CA ARG A 259 -9.15 7.37 38.86
C ARG A 259 -9.38 8.70 38.14
N GLU A 260 -9.05 9.82 38.78
CA GLU A 260 -9.26 11.14 38.19
C GLU A 260 -8.41 11.36 36.94
N GLU A 261 -7.12 10.95 37.02
CA GLU A 261 -6.23 11.04 35.85
C GLU A 261 -6.66 10.08 34.73
N LEU A 262 -7.09 8.85 35.07
CA LEU A 262 -7.64 7.91 34.08
C LEU A 262 -8.86 8.49 33.37
N GLU A 263 -9.80 9.10 34.10
CA GLU A 263 -10.98 9.73 33.51
C GLU A 263 -10.58 10.87 32.57
N LYS A 264 -9.61 11.72 32.92
CA LYS A 264 -9.09 12.81 32.06
C LYS A 264 -8.51 12.25 30.77
N ILE A 265 -7.68 11.19 30.84
CA ILE A 265 -7.08 10.55 29.66
C ILE A 265 -8.17 10.00 28.74
N MET A 266 -9.17 9.27 29.29
CA MET A 266 -10.25 8.68 28.52
C MET A 266 -11.17 9.73 27.89
N HIS A 267 -11.53 10.79 28.61
CA HIS A 267 -12.33 11.90 28.06
C HIS A 267 -11.62 12.59 26.91
N LYS A 268 -10.32 12.84 27.03
CA LYS A 268 -9.51 13.43 25.95
C LYS A 268 -9.52 12.55 24.72
N ALA A 269 -9.28 11.24 24.87
CA ALA A 269 -9.27 10.28 23.76
C ALA A 269 -10.64 10.20 23.08
N THR A 270 -11.73 10.16 23.87
CA THR A 270 -13.11 10.17 23.38
C THR A 270 -13.40 11.41 22.55
N ALA A 271 -13.03 12.59 23.05
CA ALA A 271 -13.24 13.85 22.31
C ALA A 271 -12.50 13.87 20.96
N GLN A 272 -11.26 13.38 20.93
CA GLN A 272 -10.49 13.26 19.69
C GLN A 272 -11.14 12.28 18.70
N LYS A 273 -11.62 11.12 19.19
CA LYS A 273 -12.30 10.13 18.34
C LYS A 273 -13.60 10.67 17.76
N ILE A 274 -14.40 11.38 18.55
CA ILE A 274 -15.65 12.01 18.08
C ILE A 274 -15.36 13.03 16.99
N LYS A 275 -14.35 13.89 17.20
CA LYS A 275 -13.95 14.88 16.19
C LYS A 275 -13.56 14.18 14.86
N TRP A 276 -12.74 13.15 14.92
CA TRP A 276 -12.32 12.40 13.74
C TRP A 276 -13.47 11.72 12.98
N LEU A 277 -14.56 11.32 13.67
CA LEU A 277 -15.74 10.73 13.04
C LEU A 277 -16.63 11.76 12.32
N MET A 278 -16.43 13.06 12.58
CA MET A 278 -17.20 14.14 11.96
C MET A 278 -16.52 14.71 10.71
N GLU A 279 -15.24 14.38 10.49
CA GLU A 279 -14.47 14.73 9.29
C GLU A 279 -14.64 13.67 8.17
#